data_dda17e916e080dbac704be38279da85e
#
_entry.id   dda17e916e080dbac704be38279da85e
#
_cell.length_a   1.000
_cell.length_b   1.000
_cell.length_c   1.000
_cell.angle_alpha   90.00
_cell.angle_beta   90.00
_cell.angle_gamma   90.00
#
_symmetry.space_group_name_H-M   'P 1'
#
loop_
_entity.id
_entity.type
_entity.pdbx_description
1 polymer ?
#
loop_
_entity_poly.entity_id
_entity_poly.type
_entity_poly.pdbx_seq_one_letter_code
_entity_poly.pdbx_strand_id
1 'polypeptide(L)'
;MPRLYISDIHILDGRISITGEKVRYLTSVLRCRKGDELIIFDGKGSCLRTTILKADRKEVITTVMEKFPCNTESPINITLVQGTLKGEKMDMVVQKVTELGVMEIIPVVTERSQLRETRKVARWKKIAEEASRQSGRSVIPIIHEPVDFKKFFNTRILQIASQGLIFYEEHGMKISEAVEIIKQSLEANVVPDLRTGNPPLSPFTKGGQRGITEKGGKGGFEENFGFTIFVVIGPEGGFTKEEVTLAKEKGLLVTFLGERILRAETAAISAVTLVQFLLGDMG
;
A
#
# COMPACT_ATOMS: atom_id res chain seq x y z
N MET A 1 16.70 -13.02 8.12
CA MET A 1 17.17 -13.20 6.73
C MET A 1 17.09 -11.88 6.02
N PRO A 2 18.17 -11.39 5.37
CA PRO A 2 18.14 -10.14 4.61
C PRO A 2 17.17 -10.20 3.44
N ARG A 3 16.60 -9.03 3.07
CA ARG A 3 15.66 -8.91 1.95
C ARG A 3 16.20 -7.91 0.92
N LEU A 4 16.03 -8.20 -0.35
CA LEU A 4 16.47 -7.36 -1.46
C LEU A 4 15.36 -7.20 -2.48
N TYR A 5 15.05 -5.96 -2.82
CA TYR A 5 14.14 -5.63 -3.91
C TYR A 5 14.85 -5.65 -5.26
N ILE A 6 14.26 -6.34 -6.24
CA ILE A 6 14.69 -6.34 -7.65
C ILE A 6 13.44 -6.26 -8.52
N SER A 7 13.24 -5.12 -9.22
CA SER A 7 12.05 -4.89 -10.05
C SER A 7 11.87 -5.90 -11.19
N ASP A 8 12.99 -6.30 -11.80
CA ASP A 8 13.01 -7.21 -12.95
C ASP A 8 13.98 -8.35 -12.63
N ILE A 9 13.41 -9.44 -12.12
CA ILE A 9 14.20 -10.62 -11.73
C ILE A 9 14.41 -11.49 -12.95
N HIS A 10 15.67 -11.59 -13.41
CA HIS A 10 16.06 -12.51 -14.47
C HIS A 10 16.72 -13.76 -13.87
N ILE A 11 16.07 -14.91 -14.09
CA ILE A 11 16.58 -16.22 -13.65
C ILE A 11 17.14 -16.94 -14.86
N LEU A 12 18.45 -17.24 -14.82
CA LEU A 12 19.16 -18.04 -15.82
C LEU A 12 19.73 -19.28 -15.14
N ASP A 13 19.34 -20.46 -15.59
CA ASP A 13 19.77 -21.76 -15.02
C ASP A 13 19.63 -21.83 -13.50
N GLY A 14 18.49 -21.33 -12.97
CA GLY A 14 18.21 -21.30 -11.54
C GLY A 14 19.03 -20.28 -10.74
N ARG A 15 19.73 -19.36 -11.42
CA ARG A 15 20.61 -18.36 -10.79
C ARG A 15 20.15 -16.95 -11.09
N ILE A 16 20.45 -16.03 -10.17
CA ILE A 16 20.23 -14.60 -10.32
C ILE A 16 21.58 -13.90 -10.16
N SER A 17 21.93 -13.09 -11.15
CA SER A 17 23.10 -12.20 -11.09
C SER A 17 22.65 -10.82 -10.65
N ILE A 18 23.25 -10.33 -9.57
CA ILE A 18 22.99 -9.01 -8.98
C ILE A 18 24.19 -8.13 -9.24
N THR A 19 23.97 -6.96 -9.86
CA THR A 19 25.03 -6.00 -10.22
C THR A 19 24.68 -4.59 -9.74
N GLY A 20 25.62 -3.66 -9.89
CA GLY A 20 25.41 -2.24 -9.59
C GLY A 20 25.37 -1.91 -8.10
N GLU A 21 24.55 -0.91 -7.74
CA GLU A 21 24.47 -0.39 -6.36
C GLU A 21 24.04 -1.44 -5.33
N LYS A 22 23.25 -2.42 -5.74
CA LYS A 22 22.76 -3.51 -4.89
C LYS A 22 23.89 -4.42 -4.41
N VAL A 23 24.96 -4.58 -5.20
CA VAL A 23 26.16 -5.33 -4.78
C VAL A 23 26.81 -4.68 -3.56
N ARG A 24 27.01 -3.36 -3.60
CA ARG A 24 27.59 -2.62 -2.47
C ARG A 24 26.70 -2.74 -1.22
N TYR A 25 25.40 -2.67 -1.41
CA TYR A 25 24.45 -2.86 -0.31
C TYR A 25 24.60 -4.25 0.33
N LEU A 26 24.63 -5.33 -0.48
CA LEU A 26 24.78 -6.70 0.01
C LEU A 26 26.13 -6.93 0.68
N THR A 27 27.24 -6.49 0.04
CA THR A 27 28.61 -6.83 0.48
C THR A 27 29.13 -5.91 1.57
N SER A 28 28.81 -4.60 1.54
CA SER A 28 29.37 -3.59 2.46
C SER A 28 28.44 -3.26 3.60
N VAL A 29 27.12 -3.18 3.38
CA VAL A 29 26.13 -2.84 4.41
C VAL A 29 25.67 -4.10 5.13
N LEU A 30 25.12 -5.07 4.40
CA LEU A 30 24.62 -6.33 4.96
C LEU A 30 25.75 -7.35 5.23
N ARG A 31 26.92 -7.15 4.63
CA ARG A 31 28.10 -8.01 4.78
C ARG A 31 27.84 -9.48 4.44
N CYS A 32 26.97 -9.69 3.47
CA CYS A 32 26.63 -11.02 3.00
C CYS A 32 27.83 -11.74 2.39
N ARG A 33 27.93 -13.05 2.60
CA ARG A 33 29.01 -13.93 2.15
C ARG A 33 28.43 -15.14 1.39
N LYS A 34 29.29 -15.88 0.72
CA LYS A 34 28.96 -17.17 0.13
C LYS A 34 28.34 -18.10 1.20
N GLY A 35 27.21 -18.71 0.88
CA GLY A 35 26.44 -19.59 1.75
C GLY A 35 25.34 -18.89 2.52
N ASP A 36 25.33 -17.55 2.59
CA ASP A 36 24.25 -16.82 3.26
C ASP A 36 22.96 -16.90 2.45
N GLU A 37 21.85 -16.91 3.15
CA GLU A 37 20.52 -16.87 2.55
C GLU A 37 20.03 -15.42 2.36
N LEU A 38 19.30 -15.20 1.27
CA LEU A 38 18.75 -13.92 0.88
C LEU A 38 17.34 -14.11 0.34
N ILE A 39 16.38 -13.29 0.77
CA ILE A 39 15.07 -13.18 0.13
C ILE A 39 15.13 -12.10 -0.92
N ILE A 40 14.83 -12.45 -2.17
CA ILE A 40 14.65 -11.49 -3.27
C ILE A 40 13.16 -11.37 -3.54
N PHE A 41 12.65 -10.13 -3.64
CA PHE A 41 11.25 -9.86 -3.96
C PHE A 41 11.12 -8.85 -5.09
N ASP A 42 10.04 -8.97 -5.89
CA ASP A 42 9.82 -8.19 -7.10
C ASP A 42 8.99 -6.90 -6.89
N GLY A 43 8.56 -6.65 -5.67
CA GLY A 43 7.68 -5.53 -5.34
C GLY A 43 6.24 -5.71 -5.80
N LYS A 44 5.90 -6.89 -6.36
CA LYS A 44 4.60 -7.24 -6.92
C LYS A 44 3.97 -8.47 -6.24
N GLY A 45 4.51 -8.89 -5.10
CA GLY A 45 3.97 -10.00 -4.31
C GLY A 45 4.72 -11.32 -4.44
N SER A 46 5.72 -11.44 -5.32
CA SER A 46 6.52 -12.67 -5.45
C SER A 46 7.80 -12.59 -4.62
N CYS A 47 8.12 -13.68 -3.93
CA CYS A 47 9.33 -13.83 -3.17
C CYS A 47 10.12 -15.08 -3.57
N LEU A 48 11.44 -14.93 -3.62
CA LEU A 48 12.39 -16.01 -3.89
C LEU A 48 13.32 -16.16 -2.70
N ARG A 49 13.41 -17.37 -2.13
CA ARG A 49 14.49 -17.73 -1.21
C ARG A 49 15.69 -18.14 -2.05
N THR A 50 16.82 -17.51 -1.79
CA THR A 50 18.04 -17.74 -2.54
C THR A 50 19.22 -17.96 -1.62
N THR A 51 20.25 -18.67 -2.08
CA THR A 51 21.54 -18.82 -1.39
C THR A 51 22.64 -18.17 -2.22
N ILE A 52 23.52 -17.42 -1.58
CA ILE A 52 24.63 -16.73 -2.23
C ILE A 52 25.71 -17.74 -2.62
N LEU A 53 25.96 -17.90 -3.91
CA LEU A 53 27.03 -18.75 -4.46
C LEU A 53 28.36 -18.00 -4.51
N LYS A 54 28.30 -16.70 -4.84
CA LYS A 54 29.47 -15.84 -4.99
C LYS A 54 29.10 -14.42 -4.58
N ALA A 55 29.97 -13.77 -3.82
CA ALA A 55 29.85 -12.37 -3.46
C ALA A 55 31.20 -11.68 -3.64
N ASP A 56 31.30 -10.78 -4.61
CA ASP A 56 32.45 -9.92 -4.81
C ASP A 56 32.05 -8.45 -5.01
N ARG A 57 33.02 -7.58 -5.30
CA ARG A 57 32.76 -6.14 -5.44
C ARG A 57 32.00 -5.75 -6.72
N LYS A 58 31.91 -6.64 -7.70
CA LYS A 58 31.30 -6.36 -9.01
C LYS A 58 29.94 -7.05 -9.16
N GLU A 59 29.79 -8.23 -8.55
CA GLU A 59 28.67 -9.11 -8.77
C GLU A 59 28.38 -9.97 -7.53
N VAL A 60 27.09 -10.20 -7.26
CA VAL A 60 26.66 -11.24 -6.33
C VAL A 60 25.79 -12.22 -7.12
N ILE A 61 26.17 -13.50 -7.10
CA ILE A 61 25.44 -14.58 -7.77
C ILE A 61 24.73 -15.38 -6.70
N THR A 62 23.42 -15.57 -6.87
CA THR A 62 22.60 -16.41 -5.99
C THR A 62 21.97 -17.56 -6.77
N THR A 63 21.68 -18.66 -6.09
CA THR A 63 20.86 -19.75 -6.62
C THR A 63 19.48 -19.69 -5.99
N VAL A 64 18.44 -19.89 -6.80
CA VAL A 64 17.05 -19.93 -6.33
C VAL A 64 16.80 -21.29 -5.69
N MET A 65 16.38 -21.27 -4.43
CA MET A 65 16.04 -22.49 -3.67
C MET A 65 14.54 -22.76 -3.75
N GLU A 66 13.75 -21.69 -3.65
CA GLU A 66 12.29 -21.79 -3.56
C GLU A 66 11.65 -20.48 -4.03
N LYS A 67 10.53 -20.60 -4.74
CA LYS A 67 9.60 -19.48 -4.99
C LYS A 67 8.40 -19.68 -4.07
N PHE A 68 8.06 -18.68 -3.27
CA PHE A 68 6.96 -18.75 -2.32
C PHE A 68 6.11 -17.47 -2.32
N PRO A 69 4.81 -17.59 -2.02
CA PRO A 69 3.95 -16.41 -1.86
C PRO A 69 4.35 -15.68 -0.57
N CYS A 70 4.50 -14.37 -0.66
CA CYS A 70 4.66 -13.54 0.52
C CYS A 70 3.29 -13.17 1.09
N ASN A 71 2.92 -13.76 2.23
CA ASN A 71 1.62 -13.54 2.88
C ASN A 71 1.65 -12.38 3.88
N THR A 72 2.34 -11.28 3.54
CA THR A 72 2.49 -10.11 4.43
C THR A 72 1.60 -8.94 4.01
N GLU A 73 0.81 -9.11 2.98
CA GLU A 73 -0.06 -8.04 2.50
C GLU A 73 -1.45 -8.13 3.14
N SER A 74 -2.02 -6.96 3.44
CA SER A 74 -3.37 -6.83 3.97
C SER A 74 -4.42 -7.44 3.03
N PRO A 75 -5.52 -8.01 3.56
CA PRO A 75 -6.64 -8.49 2.74
C PRO A 75 -7.45 -7.36 2.09
N ILE A 76 -7.22 -6.11 2.49
CA ILE A 76 -7.87 -4.93 1.94
C ILE A 76 -6.86 -4.04 1.22
N ASN A 77 -7.31 -3.34 0.17
CA ASN A 77 -6.52 -2.32 -0.49
C ASN A 77 -6.81 -0.95 0.14
N ILE A 78 -5.80 -0.32 0.73
CA ILE A 78 -5.92 1.05 1.21
C ILE A 78 -5.20 1.98 0.23
N THR A 79 -5.94 2.96 -0.30
CA THR A 79 -5.39 4.10 -1.04
C THR A 79 -5.41 5.32 -0.13
N LEU A 80 -4.23 5.79 0.26
CA LEU A 80 -4.11 7.03 1.01
C LEU A 80 -4.09 8.24 0.06
N VAL A 81 -5.08 9.10 0.16
CA VAL A 81 -5.14 10.40 -0.51
C VAL A 81 -4.70 11.46 0.49
N GLN A 82 -3.46 11.94 0.34
CA GLN A 82 -2.80 12.80 1.33
C GLN A 82 -2.63 14.22 0.82
N GLY A 83 -3.23 15.20 1.49
CA GLY A 83 -2.89 16.60 1.30
C GLY A 83 -1.38 16.83 1.43
N THR A 84 -0.75 17.51 0.45
CA THR A 84 0.71 17.69 0.44
C THR A 84 1.22 18.39 1.68
N LEU A 85 2.24 17.81 2.33
CA LEU A 85 2.83 18.29 3.59
C LEU A 85 4.21 18.92 3.34
N LYS A 86 4.58 19.89 4.17
CA LYS A 86 5.89 20.53 4.16
C LYS A 86 6.99 19.68 4.79
N GLY A 87 8.21 19.96 4.38
CA GLY A 87 9.44 19.45 4.99
C GLY A 87 9.56 17.92 4.83
N GLU A 88 9.83 17.25 5.94
CA GLU A 88 10.02 15.79 6.03
C GLU A 88 8.76 15.06 6.50
N LYS A 89 7.65 15.78 6.75
CA LYS A 89 6.41 15.18 7.23
C LYS A 89 5.83 14.18 6.22
N MET A 90 5.87 14.54 4.91
CA MET A 90 5.44 13.63 3.87
C MET A 90 6.32 12.39 3.77
N ASP A 91 7.65 12.54 4.00
CA ASP A 91 8.58 11.41 4.06
C ASP A 91 8.19 10.43 5.18
N MET A 92 7.86 10.97 6.37
CA MET A 92 7.37 10.19 7.51
C MET A 92 6.05 9.49 7.20
N VAL A 93 5.07 10.20 6.62
CA VAL A 93 3.79 9.61 6.23
C VAL A 93 4.04 8.45 5.27
N VAL A 94 4.76 8.67 4.17
CA VAL A 94 5.07 7.63 3.19
C VAL A 94 5.71 6.41 3.85
N GLN A 95 6.70 6.62 4.71
CA GLN A 95 7.36 5.53 5.43
C GLN A 95 6.35 4.73 6.26
N LYS A 96 5.62 5.41 7.16
CA LYS A 96 4.77 4.73 8.15
C LYS A 96 3.54 4.07 7.53
N VAL A 97 2.90 4.70 6.56
CA VAL A 97 1.74 4.08 5.91
C VAL A 97 2.13 2.92 4.98
N THR A 98 3.37 2.95 4.44
CA THR A 98 3.94 1.78 3.76
C THR A 98 4.09 0.61 4.73
N GLU A 99 4.69 0.83 5.90
CA GLU A 99 4.81 -0.19 6.95
C GLU A 99 3.44 -0.76 7.37
N LEU A 100 2.39 0.07 7.34
CA LEU A 100 1.00 -0.27 7.67
C LEU A 100 0.19 -0.91 6.51
N GLY A 101 0.81 -1.24 5.39
CA GLY A 101 0.14 -2.01 4.33
C GLY A 101 -0.62 -1.19 3.28
N VAL A 102 -0.45 0.14 3.22
CA VAL A 102 -1.06 0.96 2.15
C VAL A 102 -0.55 0.52 0.78
N MET A 103 -1.45 0.42 -0.21
CA MET A 103 -1.16 -0.04 -1.57
C MET A 103 -0.87 1.12 -2.54
N GLU A 104 -1.51 2.27 -2.32
CA GLU A 104 -1.30 3.46 -3.14
C GLU A 104 -1.28 4.71 -2.28
N ILE A 105 -0.44 5.68 -2.66
CA ILE A 105 -0.39 7.01 -2.05
C ILE A 105 -0.56 8.04 -3.16
N ILE A 106 -1.61 8.84 -3.04
CA ILE A 106 -1.96 9.91 -3.98
C ILE A 106 -1.80 11.25 -3.26
N PRO A 107 -0.70 11.96 -3.48
CA PRO A 107 -0.55 13.32 -2.96
C PRO A 107 -1.55 14.24 -3.65
N VAL A 108 -2.30 15.05 -2.88
CA VAL A 108 -3.26 16.01 -3.44
C VAL A 108 -2.93 17.43 -3.00
N VAL A 109 -3.09 18.37 -3.93
CA VAL A 109 -2.98 19.79 -3.66
C VAL A 109 -4.37 20.33 -3.38
N THR A 110 -4.62 20.70 -2.13
CA THR A 110 -5.86 21.29 -1.65
C THR A 110 -5.75 22.81 -1.62
N GLU A 111 -6.85 23.50 -1.35
CA GLU A 111 -6.87 24.96 -1.26
C GLU A 111 -5.90 25.50 -0.20
N ARG A 112 -5.84 24.81 0.96
CA ARG A 112 -4.98 25.17 2.10
C ARG A 112 -3.61 24.48 2.08
N SER A 113 -3.27 23.78 0.99
CA SER A 113 -1.93 23.22 0.82
C SER A 113 -0.90 24.34 0.68
N GLN A 114 0.10 24.30 1.54
CA GLN A 114 1.22 25.24 1.49
C GLN A 114 2.29 24.81 0.48
N LEU A 115 2.37 23.51 0.18
CA LEU A 115 3.24 22.94 -0.85
C LEU A 115 2.39 22.60 -2.09
N ARG A 116 2.49 23.41 -3.14
CA ARG A 116 1.70 23.23 -4.38
C ARG A 116 2.45 22.44 -5.45
N GLU A 117 3.76 22.46 -5.42
CA GLU A 117 4.64 21.73 -6.35
C GLU A 117 5.74 21.01 -5.58
N THR A 118 6.11 19.84 -6.03
CA THR A 118 7.18 19.07 -5.40
C THR A 118 7.98 18.28 -6.43
N ARG A 119 9.28 18.17 -6.22
CA ARG A 119 10.18 17.29 -6.95
C ARG A 119 10.54 16.04 -6.13
N LYS A 120 9.83 15.81 -5.00
CA LYS A 120 10.20 14.78 -4.03
C LYS A 120 9.61 13.39 -4.33
N VAL A 121 8.79 13.22 -5.37
CA VAL A 121 8.14 11.93 -5.67
C VAL A 121 9.16 10.80 -5.84
N ALA A 122 10.27 11.04 -6.53
CA ALA A 122 11.34 10.06 -6.64
C ALA A 122 11.96 9.67 -5.29
N ARG A 123 12.04 10.63 -4.34
CA ARG A 123 12.48 10.37 -2.95
C ARG A 123 11.44 9.53 -2.21
N TRP A 124 10.15 9.85 -2.32
CA TRP A 124 9.08 9.09 -1.69
C TRP A 124 9.02 7.64 -2.18
N LYS A 125 9.23 7.41 -3.49
CA LYS A 125 9.35 6.05 -4.06
C LYS A 125 10.49 5.26 -3.42
N LYS A 126 11.66 5.88 -3.19
CA LYS A 126 12.78 5.25 -2.48
C LYS A 126 12.48 4.96 -1.02
N ILE A 127 11.77 5.87 -0.34
CA ILE A 127 11.34 5.66 1.06
C ILE A 127 10.35 4.49 1.14
N ALA A 128 9.38 4.40 0.22
CA ALA A 128 8.43 3.30 0.16
C ALA A 128 9.12 1.95 -0.11
N GLU A 129 10.10 1.91 -1.03
CA GLU A 129 10.93 0.72 -1.28
C GLU A 129 11.65 0.25 -0.01
N GLU A 130 12.32 1.18 0.68
CA GLU A 130 13.04 0.88 1.92
C GLU A 130 12.10 0.43 3.04
N ALA A 131 10.96 1.11 3.21
CA ALA A 131 9.96 0.76 4.22
C ALA A 131 9.35 -0.63 3.93
N SER A 132 9.03 -0.95 2.67
CA SER A 132 8.55 -2.28 2.28
C SER A 132 9.58 -3.37 2.59
N ARG A 133 10.86 -3.10 2.29
CA ARG A 133 11.94 -4.03 2.59
C ARG A 133 12.08 -4.29 4.09
N GLN A 134 12.00 -3.24 4.93
CA GLN A 134 12.15 -3.33 6.39
C GLN A 134 10.95 -3.97 7.07
N SER A 135 9.73 -3.66 6.64
CA SER A 135 8.51 -4.25 7.19
C SER A 135 8.23 -5.67 6.71
N GLY A 136 9.06 -6.19 5.78
CA GLY A 136 8.86 -7.53 5.23
C GLY A 136 7.79 -7.63 4.15
N ARG A 137 7.25 -6.50 3.67
CA ARG A 137 6.27 -6.48 2.58
C ARG A 137 6.88 -6.99 1.28
N SER A 138 6.05 -7.57 0.45
CA SER A 138 6.41 -8.04 -0.90
C SER A 138 5.89 -7.11 -1.99
N VAL A 139 4.99 -6.19 -1.65
CA VAL A 139 4.46 -5.16 -2.53
C VAL A 139 5.02 -3.80 -2.11
N ILE A 140 5.48 -3.03 -3.10
CA ILE A 140 5.88 -1.64 -2.90
C ILE A 140 4.68 -0.77 -3.31
N PRO A 141 4.17 0.12 -2.43
CA PRO A 141 3.03 0.94 -2.77
C PRO A 141 3.33 1.88 -3.95
N ILE A 142 2.33 2.11 -4.77
CA ILE A 142 2.41 3.06 -5.89
C ILE A 142 2.35 4.48 -5.33
N ILE A 143 3.36 5.28 -5.63
CA ILE A 143 3.38 6.72 -5.30
C ILE A 143 3.07 7.50 -6.57
N HIS A 144 1.93 8.16 -6.58
CA HIS A 144 1.48 8.99 -7.71
C HIS A 144 2.13 10.38 -7.71
N GLU A 145 2.10 11.03 -8.87
CA GLU A 145 2.41 12.46 -8.95
C GLU A 145 1.30 13.27 -8.27
N PRO A 146 1.63 14.41 -7.64
CA PRO A 146 0.62 15.27 -7.02
C PRO A 146 -0.44 15.70 -8.01
N VAL A 147 -1.69 15.64 -7.60
CA VAL A 147 -2.85 16.03 -8.39
C VAL A 147 -3.68 17.07 -7.63
N ASP A 148 -4.32 17.97 -8.35
CA ASP A 148 -5.29 18.89 -7.76
C ASP A 148 -6.46 18.13 -7.12
N PHE A 149 -6.90 18.55 -5.92
CA PHE A 149 -7.94 17.86 -5.16
C PHE A 149 -9.26 17.71 -5.94
N LYS A 150 -9.70 18.76 -6.64
CA LYS A 150 -10.92 18.72 -7.44
C LYS A 150 -10.76 17.82 -8.66
N LYS A 151 -9.58 17.83 -9.30
CA LYS A 151 -9.28 16.95 -10.42
C LYS A 151 -9.25 15.48 -9.98
N PHE A 152 -8.73 15.16 -8.78
CA PHE A 152 -8.76 13.81 -8.23
C PHE A 152 -10.18 13.24 -8.22
N PHE A 153 -11.17 13.99 -7.75
CA PHE A 153 -12.56 13.55 -7.71
C PHE A 153 -13.26 13.49 -9.09
N ASN A 154 -12.70 14.12 -10.10
CA ASN A 154 -13.21 14.06 -11.48
C ASN A 154 -12.59 12.94 -12.31
N THR A 155 -11.59 12.25 -11.80
CA THR A 155 -10.96 11.11 -12.48
C THR A 155 -11.75 9.83 -12.22
N ARG A 156 -11.59 8.80 -13.11
CA ARG A 156 -12.31 7.51 -13.03
C ARG A 156 -12.03 6.70 -11.75
N ILE A 157 -11.09 7.11 -10.91
CA ILE A 157 -10.65 6.38 -9.71
C ILE A 157 -11.83 6.14 -8.76
N LEU A 158 -12.78 7.08 -8.65
CA LEU A 158 -13.96 6.95 -7.78
C LEU A 158 -15.19 6.31 -8.46
N GLN A 159 -15.11 5.94 -9.74
CA GLN A 159 -16.23 5.32 -10.45
C GLN A 159 -16.35 3.81 -10.24
N ILE A 160 -15.37 3.19 -9.60
CA ILE A 160 -15.37 1.75 -9.29
C ILE A 160 -15.72 1.62 -7.82
N ALA A 161 -16.96 1.24 -7.49
CA ALA A 161 -17.50 0.76 -6.20
C ALA A 161 -16.59 0.91 -4.93
N SER A 162 -15.84 2.01 -4.86
CA SER A 162 -14.84 2.23 -3.83
C SER A 162 -15.47 2.97 -2.67
N GLN A 163 -15.28 2.45 -1.47
CA GLN A 163 -15.69 3.08 -0.24
C GLN A 163 -14.58 4.03 0.23
N GLY A 164 -14.94 5.20 0.73
CA GLY A 164 -13.95 6.18 1.14
C GLY A 164 -14.32 6.93 2.41
N LEU A 165 -13.28 7.27 3.18
CA LEU A 165 -13.35 8.05 4.41
C LEU A 165 -12.58 9.34 4.20
N ILE A 166 -13.22 10.49 4.42
CA ILE A 166 -12.53 11.78 4.52
C ILE A 166 -12.51 12.22 5.98
N PHE A 167 -11.31 12.49 6.49
CA PHE A 167 -11.13 12.89 7.89
C PHE A 167 -11.12 14.41 8.02
N TYR A 168 -12.06 14.90 8.81
CA TYR A 168 -12.30 16.32 9.02
C TYR A 168 -12.34 16.64 10.51
N GLU A 169 -11.70 17.73 10.94
CA GLU A 169 -11.53 18.06 12.35
C GLU A 169 -12.77 18.64 13.02
N GLU A 170 -13.69 19.25 12.26
CA GLU A 170 -14.82 19.95 12.88
C GLU A 170 -16.01 19.01 13.20
N HIS A 171 -16.40 18.16 12.23
CA HIS A 171 -17.59 17.31 12.35
C HIS A 171 -17.47 16.06 11.48
N GLY A 172 -18.08 14.97 11.96
CA GLY A 172 -18.12 13.71 11.24
C GLY A 172 -18.74 12.60 12.09
N MET A 173 -18.89 11.43 11.51
CA MET A 173 -19.25 10.23 12.25
C MET A 173 -18.00 9.57 12.85
N LYS A 174 -18.17 8.75 13.85
CA LYS A 174 -17.06 7.94 14.40
C LYS A 174 -16.57 6.96 13.34
N ILE A 175 -15.27 6.70 13.32
CA ILE A 175 -14.69 5.76 12.36
C ILE A 175 -15.31 4.36 12.46
N SER A 176 -15.71 3.92 13.66
CA SER A 176 -16.40 2.64 13.86
C SER A 176 -17.75 2.57 13.15
N GLU A 177 -18.51 3.67 13.19
CA GLU A 177 -19.80 3.78 12.51
C GLU A 177 -19.62 3.81 10.99
N ALA A 178 -18.64 4.58 10.50
CA ALA A 178 -18.31 4.65 9.08
C ALA A 178 -17.87 3.29 8.52
N VAL A 179 -17.04 2.58 9.26
CA VAL A 179 -16.57 1.23 8.88
C VAL A 179 -17.71 0.23 8.84
N GLU A 180 -18.67 0.33 9.75
CA GLU A 180 -19.85 -0.55 9.74
C GLU A 180 -20.72 -0.33 8.49
N ILE A 181 -20.91 0.93 8.07
CA ILE A 181 -21.58 1.26 6.80
C ILE A 181 -20.83 0.65 5.61
N ILE A 182 -19.50 0.73 5.62
CA ILE A 182 -18.66 0.13 4.57
C ILE A 182 -18.86 -1.39 4.54
N LYS A 183 -18.82 -2.08 5.68
CA LYS A 183 -19.02 -3.54 5.76
C LYS A 183 -20.38 -3.94 5.18
N GLN A 184 -21.45 -3.29 5.60
CA GLN A 184 -22.79 -3.56 5.09
C GLN A 184 -22.93 -3.35 3.59
N SER A 185 -22.30 -2.28 3.04
CA SER A 185 -22.27 -2.02 1.61
C SER A 185 -21.54 -3.10 0.82
N LEU A 186 -20.46 -3.65 1.39
CA LEU A 186 -19.70 -4.72 0.76
C LEU A 186 -20.46 -6.05 0.76
N GLU A 187 -21.12 -6.37 1.86
CA GLU A 187 -21.97 -7.56 1.97
C GLU A 187 -23.16 -7.49 1.00
N ALA A 188 -23.78 -6.32 0.84
CA ALA A 188 -24.88 -6.12 -0.10
C ALA A 188 -24.48 -6.23 -1.58
N ASN A 189 -23.22 -5.92 -1.93
CA ASN A 189 -22.71 -5.97 -3.30
C ASN A 189 -22.06 -7.32 -3.67
N VAL A 190 -22.01 -8.28 -2.75
CA VAL A 190 -21.52 -9.63 -3.04
C VAL A 190 -22.58 -10.37 -3.84
N VAL A 191 -22.42 -10.42 -5.16
CA VAL A 191 -23.26 -11.24 -6.05
C VAL A 191 -22.92 -12.72 -5.77
N PRO A 192 -23.90 -13.58 -5.43
CA PRO A 192 -23.65 -15.01 -5.28
C PRO A 192 -23.09 -15.58 -6.57
N ASP A 193 -22.00 -16.34 -6.50
CA ASP A 193 -21.51 -17.10 -7.67
C ASP A 193 -22.53 -18.21 -7.99
N LEU A 194 -23.39 -17.92 -8.95
CA LEU A 194 -24.44 -18.84 -9.40
C LEU A 194 -23.89 -20.15 -10.02
N ARG A 195 -22.56 -20.28 -10.19
CA ARG A 195 -21.95 -21.47 -10.79
C ARG A 195 -21.58 -22.54 -9.77
N THR A 196 -21.36 -22.18 -8.51
CA THR A 196 -20.89 -23.13 -7.49
C THR A 196 -21.92 -23.45 -6.42
N GLY A 197 -23.02 -22.72 -6.32
CA GLY A 197 -24.05 -22.91 -5.29
C GLY A 197 -23.58 -22.67 -3.85
N ASN A 198 -22.33 -22.29 -3.65
CA ASN A 198 -21.78 -21.94 -2.36
C ASN A 198 -21.89 -20.43 -2.12
N PRO A 199 -22.21 -20.00 -0.88
CA PRO A 199 -22.16 -18.59 -0.56
C PRO A 199 -20.72 -18.09 -0.76
N PRO A 200 -20.53 -16.88 -1.34
CA PRO A 200 -19.21 -16.30 -1.50
C PRO A 200 -18.56 -16.18 -0.12
N LEU A 201 -17.28 -16.53 -0.05
CA LEU A 201 -16.50 -16.35 1.17
C LEU A 201 -16.49 -14.87 1.52
N SER A 202 -17.03 -14.51 2.68
CA SER A 202 -16.94 -13.15 3.20
C SER A 202 -15.47 -12.74 3.25
N PRO A 203 -15.09 -11.54 2.76
CA PRO A 203 -13.72 -11.06 2.87
C PRO A 203 -13.23 -10.96 4.33
N PHE A 204 -14.14 -11.05 5.29
CA PHE A 204 -13.87 -10.97 6.73
C PHE A 204 -13.77 -12.33 7.44
N THR A 205 -13.92 -13.48 6.75
CA THR A 205 -13.75 -14.80 7.40
C THR A 205 -12.27 -15.06 7.67
N LYS A 206 -11.91 -15.15 8.96
CA LYS A 206 -10.57 -15.61 9.40
C LYS A 206 -10.33 -17.01 8.83
N GLY A 207 -9.34 -17.16 7.96
CA GLY A 207 -8.85 -18.47 7.51
C GLY A 207 -9.18 -18.91 6.09
N GLY A 208 -9.63 -18.02 5.22
CA GLY A 208 -9.77 -18.34 3.79
C GLY A 208 -8.43 -18.71 3.15
N GLN A 209 -8.18 -20.00 2.89
CA GLN A 209 -7.06 -20.44 2.06
C GLN A 209 -7.24 -19.83 0.66
N ARG A 210 -6.27 -19.01 0.23
CA ARG A 210 -6.20 -18.51 -1.15
C ARG A 210 -6.02 -19.70 -2.09
N GLY A 211 -7.09 -20.11 -2.77
CA GLY A 211 -7.03 -21.16 -3.78
C GLY A 211 -6.19 -20.71 -4.95
N ILE A 212 -5.04 -21.34 -5.15
CA ILE A 212 -4.21 -21.21 -6.33
C ILE A 212 -4.87 -22.04 -7.42
N THR A 213 -5.57 -21.43 -8.36
CA THR A 213 -5.95 -22.09 -9.62
C THR A 213 -4.81 -21.91 -10.60
N GLU A 214 -4.02 -22.98 -10.79
CA GLU A 214 -3.10 -23.08 -11.92
C GLU A 214 -3.92 -23.16 -13.22
N LYS A 215 -3.95 -22.06 -13.98
CA LYS A 215 -4.17 -22.11 -15.45
C LYS A 215 -3.15 -21.18 -16.10
N GLY A 216 -2.26 -21.80 -16.84
CA GLY A 216 -1.19 -21.15 -17.59
C GLY A 216 -1.71 -20.17 -18.64
N GLY A 217 -1.01 -19.06 -18.81
CA GLY A 217 -1.13 -18.17 -19.95
C GLY A 217 -1.00 -16.70 -19.61
N LYS A 218 0.16 -16.12 -19.98
CA LYS A 218 0.48 -14.70 -20.13
C LYS A 218 0.21 -13.78 -18.94
N GLY A 219 1.31 -13.35 -18.34
CA GLY A 219 1.45 -12.43 -17.22
C GLY A 219 0.54 -11.22 -17.21
N GLY A 220 -0.45 -11.29 -16.40
CA GLY A 220 -1.24 -10.21 -15.86
C GLY A 220 -1.71 -10.71 -14.52
N PHE A 221 -1.33 -10.01 -13.45
CA PHE A 221 -1.90 -10.24 -12.14
C PHE A 221 -3.40 -9.92 -12.22
N GLU A 222 -4.26 -10.93 -12.40
CA GLU A 222 -5.66 -10.82 -12.01
C GLU A 222 -5.67 -10.92 -10.48
N GLU A 223 -5.67 -9.76 -9.88
CA GLU A 223 -5.64 -9.50 -8.46
C GLU A 223 -6.99 -9.86 -7.86
N ASN A 224 -7.02 -10.93 -7.10
CA ASN A 224 -8.02 -11.14 -6.06
C ASN A 224 -7.65 -10.29 -4.83
N PHE A 225 -7.42 -8.99 -5.02
CA PHE A 225 -7.40 -8.06 -3.92
C PHE A 225 -8.84 -7.73 -3.55
N GLY A 226 -9.15 -7.82 -2.25
CA GLY A 226 -10.41 -7.35 -1.71
C GLY A 226 -10.70 -5.89 -2.12
N PHE A 227 -11.82 -5.37 -1.70
CA PHE A 227 -12.27 -4.02 -2.03
C PHE A 227 -11.23 -2.93 -1.66
N THR A 228 -11.25 -1.82 -2.38
CA THR A 228 -10.40 -0.64 -2.13
C THR A 228 -11.08 0.34 -1.19
N ILE A 229 -10.34 0.82 -0.18
CA ILE A 229 -10.78 1.89 0.73
C ILE A 229 -9.92 3.11 0.51
N PHE A 230 -10.56 4.24 0.23
CA PHE A 230 -9.90 5.53 0.20
C PHE A 230 -9.85 6.16 1.59
N VAL A 231 -8.67 6.51 2.04
CA VAL A 231 -8.42 7.26 3.29
C VAL A 231 -7.93 8.65 2.88
N VAL A 232 -8.75 9.68 3.09
CA VAL A 232 -8.48 11.05 2.61
C VAL A 232 -8.14 11.94 3.79
N ILE A 233 -6.90 12.46 3.80
CA ILE A 233 -6.34 13.28 4.89
C ILE A 233 -5.89 14.63 4.35
N GLY A 234 -6.27 15.71 5.05
CA GLY A 234 -5.91 17.08 4.69
C GLY A 234 -4.42 17.41 4.90
N PRO A 235 -3.98 18.57 4.37
CA PRO A 235 -2.69 19.15 4.72
C PRO A 235 -2.73 19.77 6.13
N GLU A 236 -1.65 20.43 6.54
CA GLU A 236 -1.57 21.10 7.84
C GLU A 236 -2.66 22.17 8.08
N GLY A 237 -3.19 22.77 7.01
CA GLY A 237 -4.27 23.75 7.08
C GLY A 237 -5.68 23.14 7.08
N GLY A 238 -5.80 21.80 7.05
CA GLY A 238 -7.07 21.07 6.95
C GLY A 238 -7.73 21.24 5.58
N PHE A 239 -8.96 20.76 5.47
CA PHE A 239 -9.82 20.96 4.30
C PHE A 239 -10.69 22.21 4.44
N THR A 240 -11.14 22.78 3.33
CA THR A 240 -12.23 23.75 3.33
C THR A 240 -13.58 23.03 3.39
N LYS A 241 -14.64 23.77 3.76
CA LYS A 241 -16.01 23.18 3.79
C LYS A 241 -16.46 22.72 2.40
N GLU A 242 -16.05 23.46 1.36
CA GLU A 242 -16.33 23.15 -0.03
C GLU A 242 -15.65 21.85 -0.47
N GLU A 243 -14.40 21.61 -0.03
CA GLU A 243 -13.67 20.38 -0.30
C GLU A 243 -14.32 19.16 0.37
N VAL A 244 -14.76 19.33 1.63
CA VAL A 244 -15.48 18.27 2.36
C VAL A 244 -16.84 18.00 1.72
N THR A 245 -17.56 19.03 1.30
CA THR A 245 -18.84 18.90 0.60
C THR A 245 -18.67 18.14 -0.71
N LEU A 246 -17.66 18.50 -1.52
CA LEU A 246 -17.34 17.79 -2.75
C LEU A 246 -17.04 16.30 -2.49
N ALA A 247 -16.23 15.99 -1.48
CA ALA A 247 -15.92 14.61 -1.12
C ALA A 247 -17.17 13.82 -0.72
N LYS A 248 -18.07 14.44 0.06
CA LYS A 248 -19.34 13.86 0.46
C LYS A 248 -20.27 13.61 -0.74
N GLU A 249 -20.37 14.55 -1.67
CA GLU A 249 -21.13 14.39 -2.92
C GLU A 249 -20.61 13.26 -3.80
N LYS A 250 -19.32 12.93 -3.68
CA LYS A 250 -18.67 11.80 -4.35
C LYS A 250 -18.77 10.47 -3.58
N GLY A 251 -19.55 10.45 -2.48
CA GLY A 251 -19.86 9.25 -1.73
C GLY A 251 -18.88 8.92 -0.59
N LEU A 252 -17.97 9.83 -0.24
CA LEU A 252 -17.10 9.61 0.91
C LEU A 252 -17.84 9.89 2.22
N LEU A 253 -17.56 9.06 3.23
CA LEU A 253 -18.07 9.25 4.58
C LEU A 253 -17.16 10.25 5.33
N VAL A 254 -17.79 11.31 5.85
CA VAL A 254 -17.07 12.31 6.65
C VAL A 254 -16.90 11.77 8.06
N THR A 255 -15.64 11.60 8.46
CA THR A 255 -15.25 10.97 9.73
C THR A 255 -14.31 11.87 10.53
N PHE A 256 -14.17 11.62 11.83
CA PHE A 256 -13.20 12.30 12.69
C PHE A 256 -12.42 11.32 13.57
N LEU A 257 -11.28 11.76 14.06
CA LEU A 257 -10.35 10.95 14.87
C LEU A 257 -10.38 11.32 16.37
N GLY A 258 -11.56 11.66 16.88
CA GLY A 258 -11.78 12.09 18.26
C GLY A 258 -11.66 13.60 18.44
N GLU A 259 -11.83 14.07 19.69
CA GLU A 259 -11.96 15.49 20.04
C GLU A 259 -10.65 16.30 19.91
N ARG A 260 -9.52 15.63 19.81
CA ARG A 260 -8.23 16.32 19.70
C ARG A 260 -7.88 16.58 18.24
N ILE A 261 -7.45 17.80 17.96
CA ILE A 261 -6.88 18.15 16.65
C ILE A 261 -5.53 17.47 16.50
N LEU A 262 -5.42 16.55 15.58
CA LEU A 262 -4.19 15.84 15.28
C LEU A 262 -3.39 16.58 14.18
N ARG A 263 -2.08 16.52 14.24
CA ARG A 263 -1.24 16.92 13.11
C ARG A 263 -1.54 16.02 11.90
N ALA A 264 -1.42 16.56 10.70
CA ALA A 264 -1.76 15.83 9.47
C ALA A 264 -1.01 14.47 9.34
N GLU A 265 0.28 14.45 9.69
CA GLU A 265 1.07 13.21 9.72
C GLU A 265 0.55 12.22 10.77
N THR A 266 0.15 12.68 11.94
CA THR A 266 -0.45 11.84 12.98
C THR A 266 -1.82 11.32 12.53
N ALA A 267 -2.63 12.18 11.94
CA ALA A 267 -3.97 11.80 11.43
C ALA A 267 -3.87 10.71 10.35
N ALA A 268 -2.93 10.84 9.40
CA ALA A 268 -2.71 9.86 8.35
C ALA A 268 -2.34 8.47 8.91
N ILE A 269 -1.36 8.43 9.81
CA ILE A 269 -0.90 7.18 10.42
C ILE A 269 -2.04 6.55 11.25
N SER A 270 -2.72 7.36 12.08
CA SER A 270 -3.81 6.87 12.94
C SER A 270 -4.99 6.37 12.13
N ALA A 271 -5.40 7.08 11.08
CA ALA A 271 -6.52 6.68 10.21
C ALA A 271 -6.23 5.34 9.52
N VAL A 272 -5.05 5.20 8.92
CA VAL A 272 -4.65 3.95 8.28
C VAL A 272 -4.57 2.81 9.29
N THR A 273 -3.99 3.03 10.47
CA THR A 273 -3.93 2.02 11.54
C THR A 273 -5.32 1.56 11.95
N LEU A 274 -6.26 2.49 12.16
CA LEU A 274 -7.62 2.15 12.55
C LEU A 274 -8.38 1.41 11.45
N VAL A 275 -8.20 1.78 10.19
CA VAL A 275 -8.79 1.06 9.06
C VAL A 275 -8.22 -0.36 8.96
N GLN A 276 -6.91 -0.54 9.12
CA GLN A 276 -6.29 -1.87 9.18
C GLN A 276 -6.75 -2.70 10.38
N PHE A 277 -6.94 -2.07 11.54
CA PHE A 277 -7.45 -2.75 12.72
C PHE A 277 -8.90 -3.21 12.54
N LEU A 278 -9.76 -2.38 11.93
CA LEU A 278 -11.19 -2.65 11.82
C LEU A 278 -11.56 -3.53 10.61
N LEU A 279 -10.77 -3.49 9.53
CA LEU A 279 -11.08 -4.14 8.25
C LEU A 279 -9.96 -5.01 7.69
N GLY A 280 -8.73 -4.80 8.13
CA GLY A 280 -7.54 -5.48 7.63
C GLY A 280 -7.06 -6.61 8.53
N ASP A 281 -5.74 -6.66 8.73
CA ASP A 281 -5.01 -7.75 9.38
C ASP A 281 -4.41 -7.38 10.76
N MET A 282 -4.70 -6.18 11.28
CA MET A 282 -4.13 -5.70 12.54
C MET A 282 -5.02 -5.91 13.77
N GLY A 283 -6.19 -6.52 13.63
CA GLY A 283 -7.18 -6.74 14.69
C GLY A 283 -7.63 -8.18 14.91
#